data_fd8d7bb258d7e510567ba82b214402f6
#
_entry.id   fd8d7bb258d7e510567ba82b214402f6
#
_cell.length_a   1.000
_cell.length_b   1.000
_cell.length_c   1.000
_cell.angle_alpha   90.00
_cell.angle_beta   90.00
_cell.angle_gamma   90.00
#
_symmetry.space_group_name_H-M   'P 1'
#
loop_
_entity.id
_entity.type
_entity.pdbx_description
1 polymer ?
#
loop_
_entity_poly.entity_id
_entity_poly.type
_entity_poly.pdbx_seq_one_letter_code
_entity_poly.pdbx_strand_id
1 'polypeptide(L)' 'MNRVYNFSAGPSMLPVPVLQKAQADLLDYHGSGMSVMEMSHRSKWFDEIIQNTEAGIRKVLNVPDNYKIGF' A
#
# COMPACT_ATOMS: atom_id res chain seq x y z
N MET A 1 12.84 20.61 2.12
CA MET A 1 12.03 20.45 0.91
C MET A 1 10.59 20.88 1.20
N ASN A 2 10.07 21.74 0.35
CA ASN A 2 8.67 22.17 0.47
C ASN A 2 7.77 21.20 -0.29
N ARG A 3 6.83 20.59 0.44
CA ARG A 3 5.85 19.68 -0.16
C ARG A 3 4.68 20.48 -0.76
N VAL A 4 4.18 20.00 -1.89
CA VAL A 4 3.04 20.60 -2.57
C VAL A 4 1.78 19.81 -2.24
N TYR A 5 0.68 20.51 -1.96
CA TYR A 5 -0.64 19.88 -1.80
C TYR A 5 -1.19 19.54 -3.19
N ASN A 6 -1.02 18.29 -3.58
CA ASN A 6 -1.41 17.81 -4.91
C ASN A 6 -2.67 16.95 -4.81
N PHE A 7 -3.71 17.35 -5.53
CA PHE A 7 -4.99 16.64 -5.57
C PHE A 7 -5.40 16.37 -7.01
N SER A 8 -4.49 15.79 -7.78
CA SER A 8 -4.80 15.40 -9.15
C SER A 8 -5.71 14.19 -9.17
N ALA A 9 -6.37 13.96 -10.30
CA ALA A 9 -7.21 12.79 -10.50
C ALA A 9 -6.32 11.53 -10.57
N GLY A 10 -6.40 10.70 -9.56
CA GLY A 10 -5.53 9.55 -9.39
C GLY A 10 -4.24 9.89 -8.66
N PRO A 11 -3.27 10.57 -9.30
CA PRO A 11 -2.03 10.94 -8.62
C PRO A 11 -2.28 12.05 -7.60
N SER A 12 -2.03 11.77 -6.34
CA SER A 12 -2.27 12.72 -5.26
C SER A 12 -1.15 12.70 -4.24
N MET A 13 -1.14 13.72 -3.39
CA MET A 13 -0.20 13.81 -2.30
C MET A 13 -0.35 12.64 -1.33
N LEU A 14 0.77 12.07 -0.89
CA LEU A 14 0.81 11.04 0.15
C LEU A 14 1.54 11.58 1.37
N PRO A 15 1.20 11.11 2.58
CA PRO A 15 1.94 11.48 3.78
C PRO A 15 3.41 11.06 3.69
N VAL A 16 4.29 11.89 4.24
CA VAL A 16 5.73 11.60 4.22
C VAL A 16 6.08 10.24 4.85
N PRO A 17 5.51 9.84 6.00
CA PRO A 17 5.81 8.52 6.56
C PRO A 17 5.46 7.37 5.63
N VAL A 18 4.40 7.49 4.83
CA VAL A 18 4.02 6.48 3.84
C VAL A 18 5.07 6.39 2.74
N LEU A 19 5.52 7.54 2.23
CA LEU A 19 6.55 7.58 1.21
C LEU A 19 7.89 7.05 1.71
N GLN A 20 8.24 7.35 2.96
CA GLN A 20 9.47 6.83 3.58
C GLN A 20 9.42 5.31 3.72
N LYS A 21 8.28 4.75 4.08
CA LYS A 21 8.10 3.30 4.16
C LYS A 21 8.22 2.66 2.79
N ALA A 22 7.60 3.25 1.77
CA ALA A 22 7.72 2.77 0.39
C ALA A 22 9.17 2.83 -0.09
N GLN A 23 9.88 3.88 0.24
CA GLN A 23 11.29 4.03 -0.11
C GLN A 23 12.15 2.95 0.54
N ALA A 24 11.91 2.65 1.81
CA ALA A 24 12.66 1.63 2.55
C ALA A 24 12.48 0.23 1.95
N ASP A 25 11.30 -0.06 1.41
CA ASP A 25 10.98 -1.37 0.85
C ASP A 25 11.15 -1.42 -0.68
N LEU A 26 11.65 -0.35 -1.29
CA LEU A 26 11.66 -0.24 -2.75
C LEU A 26 12.54 -1.26 -3.44
N LEU A 27 13.69 -1.60 -2.85
CA LEU A 27 14.63 -2.56 -3.43
C LEU A 27 14.46 -3.97 -2.92
N ASP A 28 13.98 -4.11 -1.69
CA ASP A 28 13.91 -5.42 -1.04
C ASP A 28 12.77 -5.44 -0.02
N TYR A 29 11.60 -5.85 -0.47
CA TYR A 29 10.46 -5.97 0.42
C TYR A 29 10.63 -7.20 1.31
N HIS A 30 10.82 -6.97 2.61
CA HIS A 30 10.85 -7.99 3.66
C HIS A 30 11.76 -9.20 3.35
N GLY A 31 12.92 -8.95 2.75
CA GLY A 31 13.88 -10.01 2.44
C GLY A 31 13.54 -10.83 1.20
N SER A 32 12.54 -10.41 0.43
CA SER A 32 12.14 -11.11 -0.81
C SER A 32 13.15 -10.93 -1.94
N GLY A 33 14.02 -9.92 -1.85
CA GLY A 33 14.93 -9.55 -2.93
C GLY A 33 14.26 -8.80 -4.06
N MET A 34 13.00 -8.38 -3.87
CA MET A 34 12.20 -7.73 -4.90
C MET A 34 11.51 -6.49 -4.35
N SER A 35 11.29 -5.52 -5.23
CA SER A 35 10.32 -4.44 -4.99
C SER A 35 8.90 -5.00 -5.11
N VAL A 36 7.97 -4.39 -4.41
CA VAL A 36 6.54 -4.67 -4.59
C VAL A 36 6.13 -4.48 -6.05
N MET A 37 6.75 -3.52 -6.75
CA MET A 37 6.48 -3.25 -8.16
C MET A 37 6.86 -4.39 -9.09
N GLU A 38 7.73 -5.29 -8.64
CA GLU A 38 8.22 -6.41 -9.43
C GLU A 38 7.51 -7.74 -9.12
N MET A 39 6.65 -7.76 -8.10
CA MET A 39 6.02 -8.98 -7.62
C MET A 39 4.85 -9.39 -8.47
N SER A 40 4.70 -10.71 -8.67
CA SER A 40 3.46 -11.26 -9.17
C SER A 40 2.35 -11.06 -8.12
N HIS A 41 1.14 -10.71 -8.58
CA HIS A 41 -0.01 -10.60 -7.69
C HIS A 41 -0.42 -11.94 -7.07
N ARG A 42 0.20 -13.04 -7.53
CA ARG A 42 -0.03 -14.40 -6.99
C ARG A 42 1.04 -14.81 -5.98
N SER A 43 2.05 -13.97 -5.73
CA SER A 43 3.09 -14.32 -4.77
C SER A 43 2.55 -14.22 -3.33
N LYS A 44 3.16 -15.00 -2.43
CA LYS A 44 2.78 -14.95 -1.02
C LYS A 44 3.06 -13.60 -0.38
N TRP A 45 4.09 -12.88 -0.83
CA TRP A 45 4.39 -11.54 -0.32
C TRP A 45 3.32 -10.55 -0.72
N PHE A 46 2.87 -10.60 -1.97
CA PHE A 46 1.81 -9.71 -2.43
C PHE A 46 0.48 -10.04 -1.78
N ASP A 47 0.20 -11.33 -1.58
CA ASP A 47 -1.00 -11.77 -0.86
C ASP A 47 -1.03 -11.19 0.55
N GLU A 48 0.10 -11.21 1.26
CA GLU A 48 0.22 -10.59 2.58
C GLU A 48 -0.06 -9.09 2.53
N ILE A 49 0.49 -8.38 1.53
CA ILE A 49 0.26 -6.95 1.36
C ILE A 49 -1.23 -6.66 1.16
N ILE A 50 -1.90 -7.41 0.28
CA ILE A 50 -3.31 -7.21 -0.02
C ILE A 50 -4.17 -7.51 1.20
N GLN A 51 -3.89 -8.59 1.93
CA GLN A 51 -4.65 -8.93 3.13
C GLN A 51 -4.47 -7.87 4.23
N ASN A 52 -3.26 -7.38 4.43
CA ASN A 52 -3.00 -6.31 5.38
C ASN A 52 -3.67 -5.00 4.97
N THR A 53 -3.71 -4.72 3.68
CA THR A 53 -4.38 -3.53 3.15
C THR A 53 -5.88 -3.60 3.38
N GLU A 54 -6.49 -4.74 3.08
CA GLU A 54 -7.93 -4.94 3.33
C GLU A 54 -8.24 -4.81 4.81
N ALA A 55 -7.48 -5.46 5.67
CA ALA A 55 -7.68 -5.38 7.11
C ALA A 55 -7.53 -3.94 7.63
N GLY A 56 -6.56 -3.20 7.10
CA GLY A 56 -6.35 -1.79 7.46
C GLY A 56 -7.53 -0.91 7.06
N ILE A 57 -8.05 -1.08 5.85
CA ILE A 57 -9.21 -0.33 5.36
C ILE A 57 -10.44 -0.62 6.22
N ARG A 58 -10.69 -1.90 6.53
CA ARG A 58 -11.81 -2.29 7.38
C ARG A 58 -11.73 -1.63 8.75
N LYS A 59 -10.54 -1.60 9.32
CA LYS A 59 -10.31 -1.02 10.64
C LYS A 59 -10.51 0.50 10.63
N VAL A 60 -9.93 1.18 9.65
CA VAL A 60 -9.96 2.65 9.61
C VAL A 60 -11.35 3.19 9.28
N LEU A 61 -12.09 2.51 8.40
CA LEU A 61 -13.39 2.95 7.94
C LEU A 61 -14.55 2.21 8.62
N ASN A 62 -14.26 1.32 9.58
CA ASN A 62 -15.29 0.50 10.25
C ASN A 62 -16.19 -0.25 9.26
N VAL A 63 -15.56 -0.90 8.26
CA VAL A 63 -16.31 -1.62 7.23
C VAL A 63 -16.91 -2.90 7.84
N PRO A 64 -18.25 -3.10 7.77
CA PRO A 64 -18.86 -4.33 8.26
C PRO A 64 -18.46 -5.55 7.43
N ASP A 65 -18.55 -6.75 8.03
CA ASP A 65 -18.16 -8.00 7.37
C ASP A 65 -18.99 -8.32 6.13
N ASN A 66 -20.21 -7.80 6.05
CA ASN A 66 -21.10 -8.03 4.90
C ASN A 66 -20.80 -7.13 3.69
N TYR A 67 -19.79 -6.28 3.78
CA TYR A 67 -19.31 -5.47 2.66
C TYR A 67 -17.98 -6.00 2.16
N LYS A 68 -17.83 -6.06 0.84
CA LYS A 68 -16.57 -6.43 0.21
C LYS A 68 -15.74 -5.19 -0.08
N ILE A 69 -14.41 -5.36 0.00
CA ILE A 69 -13.45 -4.35 -0.44
C ILE A 69 -12.89 -4.82 -1.77
N GLY A 70 -13.11 -4.03 -2.82
CA GLY A 70 -12.62 -4.33 -4.17
C GLY A 70 -11.32 -3.61 -4.47
N PHE A 71 -10.42 -4.30 -5.14
CA PHE A 71 -9.15 -3.74 -5.60
C PHE A 71 -9.08 -3.77 -7.12
#